data_c2a3b9f4889ef29479cc4137ab281d68
#
_entry.id   c2a3b9f4889ef29479cc4137ab281d68
#
_cell.length_a   1.000
_cell.length_b   1.000
_cell.length_c   1.000
_cell.angle_alpha   90.00
_cell.angle_beta   90.00
_cell.angle_gamma   90.00
#
_symmetry.space_group_name_H-M   'P 1'
#
loop_
_entity.id
_entity.type
_entity.pdbx_description
1 polymer ?
#
loop_
_entity_poly.entity_id
_entity_poly.type
_entity_poly.pdbx_seq_one_letter_code
_entity_poly.pdbx_strand_id
1 'polypeptide(L)'
;AHELRPDVVVLSGDITQRARTAQFAAAREFCDSLGVSRLLALPGNHDIPLYNLWARMFHPYAGYRAAFGDELEPELELDDLLVVCVNTTRPARHKDGEVSRAQIERVSGRLRPARREQLRVVVTHQPACVMREEDEKDRLHGGHRAVRAWSRAGADLILGGHIHPPYLTDLC
;
A
#
# COMPACT_ATOMS: atom_id res chain seq x y z
N ALA A 1 -14.43 -8.79 10.82
CA ALA A 1 -13.29 -8.29 11.63
C ALA A 1 -13.48 -8.57 13.11
N HIS A 2 -14.68 -8.32 13.67
CA HIS A 2 -14.93 -8.55 15.12
C HIS A 2 -14.75 -10.01 15.56
N GLU A 3 -15.06 -10.98 14.70
CA GLU A 3 -14.85 -12.41 14.99
C GLU A 3 -13.38 -12.82 14.98
N LEU A 4 -12.57 -12.20 14.11
CA LEU A 4 -11.15 -12.57 13.92
C LEU A 4 -10.22 -11.87 14.90
N ARG A 5 -10.63 -10.75 15.54
CA ARG A 5 -9.81 -9.94 16.44
C ARG A 5 -8.39 -9.71 15.91
N PRO A 6 -8.21 -9.08 14.74
CA PRO A 6 -6.89 -8.89 14.16
C PRO A 6 -6.03 -7.95 15.01
N ASP A 7 -4.74 -8.27 15.15
CA ASP A 7 -3.77 -7.42 15.85
C ASP A 7 -3.38 -6.20 15.01
N VAL A 8 -3.39 -6.34 13.70
CA VAL A 8 -3.03 -5.31 12.73
C VAL A 8 -4.03 -5.31 11.57
N VAL A 9 -4.44 -4.12 11.17
CA VAL A 9 -5.24 -3.91 9.94
C VAL A 9 -4.42 -3.06 8.97
N VAL A 10 -4.39 -3.48 7.71
CA VAL A 10 -3.72 -2.75 6.63
C VAL A 10 -4.74 -2.35 5.58
N LEU A 11 -4.79 -1.06 5.26
CA LEU A 11 -5.54 -0.52 4.14
C LEU A 11 -4.56 -0.30 2.98
N SER A 12 -4.65 -1.15 1.96
CA SER A 12 -3.72 -1.15 0.82
C SER A 12 -4.11 -0.16 -0.30
N GLY A 13 -4.74 0.96 0.04
CA GLY A 13 -5.15 2.01 -0.89
C GLY A 13 -6.58 1.85 -1.41
N ASP A 14 -6.98 2.81 -2.27
CA ASP A 14 -8.35 2.97 -2.78
C ASP A 14 -9.39 2.99 -1.66
N ILE A 15 -9.03 3.71 -0.58
CA ILE A 15 -9.87 3.91 0.61
C ILE A 15 -11.15 4.65 0.25
N THR A 16 -11.05 5.48 -0.78
CA THR A 16 -12.18 6.25 -1.32
C THR A 16 -12.37 5.95 -2.81
N GLN A 17 -13.54 6.28 -3.34
CA GLN A 17 -13.81 6.17 -4.77
C GLN A 17 -13.36 7.42 -5.55
N ARG A 18 -13.38 8.59 -4.95
CA ARG A 18 -13.16 9.89 -5.64
C ARG A 18 -12.47 10.94 -4.77
N ALA A 19 -11.68 10.54 -3.81
CA ALA A 19 -10.96 11.44 -2.88
C ALA A 19 -11.84 12.54 -2.24
N ARG A 20 -13.12 12.25 -1.96
CA ARG A 20 -14.03 13.21 -1.30
C ARG A 20 -13.84 13.18 0.21
N THR A 21 -13.86 14.33 0.84
CA THR A 21 -13.73 14.47 2.30
C THR A 21 -14.71 13.57 3.06
N ALA A 22 -15.99 13.53 2.65
CA ALA A 22 -16.99 12.67 3.29
C ALA A 22 -16.68 11.17 3.16
N GLN A 23 -16.05 10.73 2.06
CA GLN A 23 -15.64 9.33 1.89
C GLN A 23 -14.47 8.98 2.81
N PHE A 24 -13.49 9.87 2.94
CA PHE A 24 -12.39 9.70 3.91
C PHE A 24 -12.91 9.68 5.36
N ALA A 25 -13.85 10.56 5.71
CA ALA A 25 -14.45 10.58 7.04
C ALA A 25 -15.17 9.27 7.35
N ALA A 26 -16.00 8.77 6.42
CA ALA A 26 -16.70 7.50 6.58
C ALA A 26 -15.74 6.31 6.69
N ALA A 27 -14.66 6.30 5.90
CA ALA A 27 -13.62 5.27 5.97
C ALA A 27 -12.89 5.31 7.33
N ARG A 28 -12.59 6.51 7.83
CA ARG A 28 -11.98 6.68 9.15
C ARG A 28 -12.89 6.16 10.26
N GLU A 29 -14.17 6.56 10.25
CA GLU A 29 -15.17 6.09 11.21
C GLU A 29 -15.31 4.55 11.18
N PHE A 30 -15.34 3.96 9.99
CA PHE A 30 -15.32 2.50 9.83
C PHE A 30 -14.08 1.88 10.48
N CYS A 31 -12.89 2.40 10.22
CA CYS A 31 -11.65 1.90 10.82
C CYS A 31 -11.66 2.01 12.34
N ASP A 32 -12.15 3.13 12.87
CA ASP A 32 -12.27 3.34 14.32
C ASP A 32 -13.25 2.35 14.95
N SER A 33 -14.34 2.00 14.24
CA SER A 33 -15.34 1.01 14.68
C SER A 33 -14.78 -0.42 14.77
N LEU A 34 -13.68 -0.72 14.08
CA LEU A 34 -13.03 -2.05 14.16
C LEU A 34 -12.38 -2.31 15.52
N GLY A 35 -12.08 -1.27 16.30
CA GLY A 35 -11.47 -1.38 17.62
C GLY A 35 -10.07 -1.99 17.60
N VAL A 36 -9.35 -1.92 16.47
CA VAL A 36 -7.98 -2.45 16.34
C VAL A 36 -6.97 -1.43 16.86
N SER A 37 -5.96 -1.92 17.55
CA SER A 37 -4.92 -1.07 18.13
C SER A 37 -3.91 -0.56 17.10
N ARG A 38 -3.77 -1.24 15.97
CA ARG A 38 -2.77 -0.92 14.93
C ARG A 38 -3.43 -0.89 13.56
N LEU A 39 -3.44 0.28 12.96
CA LEU A 39 -3.93 0.52 11.62
C LEU A 39 -2.80 1.12 10.77
N LEU A 40 -2.45 0.44 9.69
CA LEU A 40 -1.57 0.97 8.65
C LEU A 40 -2.43 1.32 7.45
N ALA A 41 -2.27 2.51 6.91
CA ALA A 41 -2.95 2.94 5.71
C ALA A 41 -1.94 3.48 4.70
N LEU A 42 -2.14 3.19 3.43
CA LEU A 42 -1.42 3.84 2.34
C LEU A 42 -2.42 4.29 1.27
N PRO A 43 -2.13 5.36 0.51
CA PRO A 43 -3.06 5.85 -0.50
C PRO A 43 -3.08 4.99 -1.75
N GLY A 44 -4.27 4.84 -2.35
CA GLY A 44 -4.48 4.33 -3.69
C GLY A 44 -4.67 5.45 -4.72
N ASN A 45 -4.85 5.09 -5.97
CA ASN A 45 -5.02 6.08 -7.04
C ASN A 45 -6.39 6.79 -6.97
N HIS A 46 -7.42 6.16 -6.43
CA HIS A 46 -8.73 6.76 -6.19
C HIS A 46 -8.74 7.75 -5.00
N ASP A 47 -7.71 7.71 -4.15
CA ASP A 47 -7.53 8.63 -3.03
C ASP A 47 -6.89 9.96 -3.45
N ILE A 48 -6.52 10.10 -4.73
CA ILE A 48 -6.00 11.32 -5.34
C ILE A 48 -7.12 11.98 -6.18
N PRO A 49 -7.38 13.29 -6.01
CA PRO A 49 -8.40 13.99 -6.78
C PRO A 49 -8.22 13.82 -8.28
N LEU A 50 -9.25 13.33 -9.00
CA LEU A 50 -9.17 13.09 -10.44
C LEU A 50 -9.49 14.35 -11.25
N TYR A 51 -10.57 15.06 -10.87
CA TYR A 51 -11.11 16.17 -11.67
C TYR A 51 -10.63 17.54 -11.19
N ASN A 52 -10.18 17.67 -9.95
CA ASN A 52 -9.58 18.89 -9.45
C ASN A 52 -8.08 18.89 -9.75
N LEU A 53 -7.71 19.36 -10.94
CA LEU A 53 -6.31 19.36 -11.41
C LEU A 53 -5.40 20.20 -10.52
N TRP A 54 -5.90 21.29 -9.94
CA TRP A 54 -5.10 22.10 -9.01
C TRP A 54 -4.78 21.33 -7.74
N ALA A 55 -5.79 20.74 -7.10
CA ALA A 55 -5.57 19.90 -5.92
C ALA A 55 -4.67 18.70 -6.22
N ARG A 56 -4.86 18.07 -7.40
CA ARG A 56 -4.04 16.94 -7.86
C ARG A 56 -2.57 17.32 -8.03
N MET A 57 -2.29 18.54 -8.51
CA MET A 57 -0.93 19.00 -8.75
C MET A 57 -0.22 19.46 -7.47
N PHE A 58 -0.91 20.20 -6.61
CA PHE A 58 -0.30 20.87 -5.47
C PHE A 58 -0.55 20.18 -4.13
N HIS A 59 -1.67 19.47 -3.98
CA HIS A 59 -2.09 18.84 -2.73
C HIS A 59 -2.74 17.47 -2.96
N PRO A 60 -2.07 16.54 -3.69
CA PRO A 60 -2.69 15.29 -4.14
C PRO A 60 -3.20 14.40 -3.00
N TYR A 61 -2.57 14.45 -1.84
CA TYR A 61 -2.89 13.61 -0.69
C TYR A 61 -3.57 14.36 0.46
N ALA A 62 -4.07 15.58 0.22
CA ALA A 62 -4.64 16.39 1.31
C ALA A 62 -5.80 15.70 2.04
N GLY A 63 -6.74 15.08 1.29
CA GLY A 63 -7.85 14.34 1.88
C GLY A 63 -7.42 13.12 2.68
N TYR A 64 -6.46 12.36 2.13
CA TYR A 64 -5.86 11.22 2.82
C TYR A 64 -5.19 11.67 4.14
N ARG A 65 -4.33 12.69 4.07
CA ARG A 65 -3.60 13.19 5.24
C ARG A 65 -4.52 13.70 6.34
N ALA A 66 -5.60 14.35 5.97
CA ALA A 66 -6.59 14.84 6.93
C ALA A 66 -7.27 13.69 7.71
N ALA A 67 -7.41 12.50 7.12
CA ALA A 67 -8.08 11.36 7.72
C ALA A 67 -7.12 10.36 8.39
N PHE A 68 -5.94 10.12 7.81
CA PHE A 68 -5.02 9.06 8.20
C PHE A 68 -3.64 9.56 8.65
N GLY A 69 -3.38 10.87 8.61
CA GLY A 69 -2.10 11.45 9.00
C GLY A 69 -1.13 11.65 7.83
N ASP A 70 0.01 12.28 8.11
CA ASP A 70 0.95 12.73 7.09
C ASP A 70 1.79 11.61 6.47
N GLU A 71 1.87 10.46 7.14
CA GLU A 71 2.67 9.34 6.67
C GLU A 71 1.97 8.61 5.52
N LEU A 72 2.65 8.55 4.37
CA LEU A 72 2.16 7.87 3.16
C LEU A 72 2.75 6.47 2.98
N GLU A 73 3.80 6.15 3.71
CA GLU A 73 4.54 4.88 3.66
C GLU A 73 4.80 4.35 5.08
N PRO A 74 3.73 4.12 5.88
CA PRO A 74 3.90 3.71 7.27
C PRO A 74 4.61 2.36 7.39
N GLU A 75 5.33 2.21 8.48
CA GLU A 75 6.01 0.97 8.85
C GLU A 75 5.54 0.52 10.24
N LEU A 76 5.51 -0.77 10.48
CA LEU A 76 5.25 -1.37 11.78
C LEU A 76 6.26 -2.48 12.03
N GLU A 77 6.93 -2.40 13.16
CA GLU A 77 7.83 -3.45 13.64
C GLU A 77 7.36 -3.95 15.00
N LEU A 78 7.09 -5.24 15.06
CA LEU A 78 6.76 -6.01 16.27
C LEU A 78 7.80 -7.12 16.45
N ASP A 79 7.68 -7.89 17.52
CA ASP A 79 8.61 -8.99 17.80
C ASP A 79 8.59 -10.08 16.72
N ASP A 80 7.43 -10.34 16.15
CA ASP A 80 7.16 -11.41 15.17
C ASP A 80 6.71 -10.91 13.79
N LEU A 81 6.60 -9.57 13.58
CA LEU A 81 6.07 -8.98 12.37
C LEU A 81 6.81 -7.69 12.00
N LEU A 82 7.21 -7.58 10.73
CA LEU A 82 7.65 -6.34 10.11
C LEU A 82 6.75 -6.05 8.89
N VAL A 83 6.05 -4.93 8.91
CA VAL A 83 5.26 -4.46 7.77
C VAL A 83 5.89 -3.17 7.23
N VAL A 84 6.16 -3.12 5.93
CA VAL A 84 6.70 -1.94 5.25
C VAL A 84 5.76 -1.55 4.12
N CYS A 85 5.08 -0.42 4.26
CA CYS A 85 4.21 0.10 3.22
C CYS A 85 4.99 0.97 2.22
N VAL A 86 4.55 0.93 0.96
CA VAL A 86 5.17 1.67 -0.16
C VAL A 86 4.10 2.40 -0.94
N ASN A 87 4.16 3.71 -0.95
CA ASN A 87 3.27 4.53 -1.78
C ASN A 87 3.70 4.44 -3.25
N THR A 88 3.00 3.63 -4.00
CA THR A 88 3.24 3.42 -5.43
C THR A 88 2.43 4.35 -6.33
N THR A 89 1.53 5.17 -5.76
CA THR A 89 0.74 6.12 -6.53
C THR A 89 1.59 7.26 -7.07
N ARG A 90 1.21 7.76 -8.25
CA ARG A 90 1.85 8.92 -8.89
C ARG A 90 0.76 9.89 -9.36
N PRO A 91 0.64 11.08 -8.76
CA PRO A 91 -0.40 12.06 -9.12
C PRO A 91 -0.46 12.37 -10.62
N ALA A 92 0.66 12.39 -11.30
CA ALA A 92 0.74 12.64 -12.74
C ALA A 92 0.29 11.46 -13.62
N ARG A 93 0.25 10.23 -13.09
CA ARG A 93 0.03 9.00 -13.88
C ARG A 93 -1.35 8.37 -13.72
N HIS A 94 -2.30 9.08 -13.10
CA HIS A 94 -3.66 8.61 -12.85
C HIS A 94 -3.67 7.25 -12.12
N LYS A 95 -3.94 6.14 -12.80
CA LYS A 95 -4.02 4.79 -12.22
C LYS A 95 -2.68 4.04 -12.20
N ASP A 96 -1.75 4.43 -13.06
CA ASP A 96 -0.50 3.71 -13.21
C ASP A 96 0.42 4.01 -12.01
N GLY A 97 0.75 2.97 -11.27
CA GLY A 97 1.67 3.05 -10.15
C GLY A 97 3.13 2.86 -10.57
N GLU A 98 4.03 3.39 -9.76
CA GLU A 98 5.46 3.22 -9.98
C GLU A 98 6.19 3.08 -8.65
N VAL A 99 7.11 2.14 -8.57
CA VAL A 99 8.08 2.04 -7.50
C VAL A 99 9.44 2.57 -7.98
N SER A 100 9.93 3.59 -7.31
CA SER A 100 11.23 4.19 -7.61
C SER A 100 12.39 3.31 -7.11
N ARG A 101 13.58 3.52 -7.67
CA ARG A 101 14.79 2.85 -7.20
C ARG A 101 15.06 3.15 -5.71
N ALA A 102 14.87 4.40 -5.29
CA ALA A 102 15.06 4.79 -3.90
C ALA A 102 14.10 4.05 -2.95
N GLN A 103 12.82 3.88 -3.33
CA GLN A 103 11.88 3.08 -2.56
C GLN A 103 12.29 1.61 -2.48
N ILE A 104 12.76 1.02 -3.60
CA ILE A 104 13.26 -0.36 -3.61
C ILE A 104 14.44 -0.51 -2.65
N GLU A 105 15.41 0.41 -2.68
CA GLU A 105 16.58 0.39 -1.82
C GLU A 105 16.22 0.62 -0.34
N ARG A 106 15.32 1.57 -0.03
CA ARG A 106 14.80 1.82 1.32
C ARG A 106 14.18 0.55 1.91
N VAL A 107 13.22 -0.05 1.21
CA VAL A 107 12.54 -1.27 1.66
C VAL A 107 13.53 -2.41 1.85
N SER A 108 14.43 -2.63 0.90
CA SER A 108 15.48 -3.66 1.04
C SER A 108 16.37 -3.42 2.25
N GLY A 109 16.67 -2.15 2.56
CA GLY A 109 17.43 -1.76 3.75
C GLY A 109 16.69 -2.05 5.06
N ARG A 110 15.36 -1.98 5.06
CA ARG A 110 14.52 -2.32 6.22
C ARG A 110 14.38 -3.84 6.41
N LEU A 111 14.29 -4.59 5.33
CA LEU A 111 14.10 -6.04 5.37
C LEU A 111 15.37 -6.80 5.83
N ARG A 112 16.56 -6.39 5.36
CA ARG A 112 17.82 -7.11 5.63
C ARG A 112 18.16 -7.28 7.12
N PRO A 113 18.01 -6.25 7.99
CA PRO A 113 18.31 -6.38 9.40
C PRO A 113 17.18 -7.03 10.22
N ALA A 114 16.02 -7.32 9.59
CA ALA A 114 14.89 -7.92 10.28
C ALA A 114 15.26 -9.31 10.85
N ARG A 115 14.70 -9.61 12.02
CA ARG A 115 14.93 -10.88 12.71
C ARG A 115 14.33 -12.04 11.91
N ARG A 116 14.93 -13.23 12.04
CA ARG A 116 14.45 -14.43 11.31
C ARG A 116 13.05 -14.86 11.71
N GLU A 117 12.67 -14.57 12.94
CA GLU A 117 11.38 -14.90 13.54
C GLU A 117 10.26 -13.97 13.07
N GLN A 118 10.60 -12.81 12.50
CA GLN A 118 9.62 -11.84 11.98
C GLN A 118 9.10 -12.29 10.61
N LEU A 119 7.78 -12.30 10.45
CA LEU A 119 7.13 -12.30 9.15
C LEU A 119 7.34 -10.91 8.52
N ARG A 120 8.01 -10.85 7.35
CA ARG A 120 8.37 -9.61 6.67
C ARG A 120 7.43 -9.36 5.50
N VAL A 121 6.56 -8.40 5.67
CA VAL A 121 5.48 -8.06 4.73
C VAL A 121 5.77 -6.72 4.07
N VAL A 122 5.74 -6.67 2.75
CA VAL A 122 5.75 -5.42 1.97
C VAL A 122 4.35 -5.19 1.43
N VAL A 123 3.85 -3.97 1.55
CA VAL A 123 2.51 -3.60 1.07
C VAL A 123 2.62 -2.50 0.02
N THR A 124 2.01 -2.73 -1.13
CA THR A 124 1.89 -1.77 -2.23
C THR A 124 0.41 -1.58 -2.58
N HIS A 125 0.05 -0.47 -3.24
CA HIS A 125 -1.31 -0.36 -3.79
C HIS A 125 -1.42 -1.15 -5.10
N GLN A 126 -0.65 -0.80 -6.13
CA GLN A 126 -0.67 -1.57 -7.38
C GLN A 126 0.06 -2.91 -7.20
N PRO A 127 -0.43 -4.00 -7.82
CA PRO A 127 0.15 -5.32 -7.68
C PRO A 127 1.56 -5.38 -8.31
N ALA A 128 2.51 -5.93 -7.57
CA ALA A 128 3.89 -6.08 -8.07
C ALA A 128 4.01 -7.15 -9.17
N CYS A 129 3.13 -8.16 -9.12
CA CYS A 129 2.95 -9.21 -10.13
C CYS A 129 1.47 -9.34 -10.46
N VAL A 130 1.15 -9.87 -11.62
CA VAL A 130 -0.21 -10.20 -12.05
C VAL A 130 -0.21 -11.58 -12.72
N MET A 131 -1.34 -12.29 -12.67
CA MET A 131 -1.45 -13.64 -13.21
C MET A 131 -2.11 -13.69 -14.58
N ARG A 132 -2.94 -12.68 -14.91
CA ARG A 132 -3.66 -12.65 -16.18
C ARG A 132 -3.05 -11.58 -17.09
N GLU A 133 -2.98 -11.88 -18.38
CA GLU A 133 -2.47 -10.95 -19.39
C GLU A 133 -3.27 -9.65 -19.42
N GLU A 134 -4.58 -9.72 -19.21
CA GLU A 134 -5.46 -8.54 -19.17
C GLU A 134 -5.15 -7.57 -18.03
N ASP A 135 -4.52 -8.03 -16.94
CA ASP A 135 -4.13 -7.25 -15.76
C ASP A 135 -2.72 -6.63 -15.89
N GLU A 136 -1.95 -7.02 -16.93
CA GLU A 136 -0.58 -6.48 -17.14
C GLU A 136 -0.53 -4.95 -17.23
N LYS A 137 -1.58 -4.33 -17.75
CA LYS A 137 -1.73 -2.87 -17.81
C LYS A 137 -1.86 -2.18 -16.45
N ASP A 138 -2.24 -2.93 -15.41
CA ASP A 138 -2.45 -2.43 -14.05
C ASP A 138 -1.31 -2.83 -13.11
N ARG A 139 -0.31 -3.56 -13.64
CA ARG A 139 0.88 -3.97 -12.89
C ARG A 139 1.76 -2.77 -12.54
N LEU A 140 2.34 -2.82 -11.36
CA LEU A 140 3.27 -1.81 -10.85
C LEU A 140 4.49 -1.63 -11.75
N HIS A 141 4.72 -0.42 -12.26
CA HIS A 141 5.94 -0.08 -12.97
C HIS A 141 7.16 -0.24 -12.06
N GLY A 142 8.12 -1.05 -12.50
CA GLY A 142 9.27 -1.44 -11.69
C GLY A 142 9.02 -2.63 -10.76
N GLY A 143 7.81 -3.21 -10.75
CA GLY A 143 7.41 -4.33 -9.89
C GLY A 143 8.37 -5.51 -9.96
N HIS A 144 8.77 -5.99 -11.14
CA HIS A 144 9.74 -7.09 -11.26
C HIS A 144 11.10 -6.83 -10.59
N ARG A 145 11.57 -5.56 -10.64
CA ARG A 145 12.83 -5.19 -9.96
C ARG A 145 12.63 -5.16 -8.46
N ALA A 146 11.48 -4.65 -8.02
CA ALA A 146 11.10 -4.58 -6.62
C ALA A 146 10.98 -5.99 -6.02
N VAL A 147 10.20 -6.88 -6.63
CA VAL A 147 10.04 -8.27 -6.19
C VAL A 147 11.40 -8.94 -6.03
N ARG A 148 12.25 -8.90 -7.06
CA ARG A 148 13.60 -9.51 -6.98
C ARG A 148 14.46 -8.93 -5.87
N ALA A 149 14.42 -7.62 -5.66
CA ALA A 149 15.23 -6.97 -4.64
C ALA A 149 14.71 -7.29 -3.23
N TRP A 150 13.39 -7.23 -3.04
CA TRP A 150 12.74 -7.47 -1.76
C TRP A 150 12.80 -8.94 -1.34
N SER A 151 12.57 -9.88 -2.28
CA SER A 151 12.75 -11.32 -1.99
C SER A 151 14.18 -11.64 -1.57
N ARG A 152 15.19 -11.09 -2.27
CA ARG A 152 16.60 -11.22 -1.87
C ARG A 152 16.92 -10.57 -0.53
N ALA A 153 16.19 -9.53 -0.17
CA ALA A 153 16.34 -8.85 1.11
C ALA A 153 15.57 -9.56 2.24
N GLY A 154 14.78 -10.59 1.90
CA GLY A 154 14.08 -11.45 2.84
C GLY A 154 12.60 -11.15 3.02
N ALA A 155 11.92 -10.48 2.08
CA ALA A 155 10.46 -10.37 2.11
C ALA A 155 9.83 -11.77 2.03
N ASP A 156 8.93 -12.06 2.98
CA ASP A 156 8.18 -13.31 3.02
C ASP A 156 6.85 -13.18 2.27
N LEU A 157 6.27 -11.97 2.24
CA LEU A 157 5.01 -11.69 1.60
C LEU A 157 5.01 -10.29 0.97
N ILE A 158 4.44 -10.17 -0.24
CA ILE A 158 4.18 -8.89 -0.89
C ILE A 158 2.67 -8.79 -1.17
N LEU A 159 2.00 -7.84 -0.54
CA LEU A 159 0.58 -7.60 -0.70
C LEU A 159 0.35 -6.46 -1.70
N GLY A 160 -0.60 -6.65 -2.60
CA GLY A 160 -1.09 -5.63 -3.52
C GLY A 160 -2.61 -5.55 -3.48
N GLY A 161 -3.15 -4.42 -3.94
CA GLY A 161 -4.57 -4.18 -4.18
C GLY A 161 -4.85 -3.86 -5.64
N HIS A 162 -5.69 -2.85 -5.91
CA HIS A 162 -5.98 -2.23 -7.20
C HIS A 162 -6.78 -3.09 -8.18
N ILE A 163 -6.40 -4.34 -8.41
CA ILE A 163 -7.16 -5.30 -9.21
C ILE A 163 -8.11 -6.10 -8.30
N HIS A 164 -9.33 -6.34 -8.78
CA HIS A 164 -10.37 -6.91 -7.95
C HIS A 164 -10.32 -8.43 -7.77
N PRO A 165 -9.81 -9.24 -8.74
CA PRO A 165 -9.69 -10.67 -8.52
C PRO A 165 -8.61 -11.00 -7.49
N PRO A 166 -8.94 -11.75 -6.43
CA PRO A 166 -7.92 -12.23 -5.50
C PRO A 166 -7.09 -13.34 -6.15
N TYR A 167 -5.77 -13.29 -5.94
CA TYR A 167 -4.87 -14.38 -6.31
C TYR A 167 -3.70 -14.47 -5.34
N LEU A 168 -3.06 -15.62 -5.33
CA LEU A 168 -1.82 -15.88 -4.62
C LEU A 168 -0.85 -16.55 -5.60
N THR A 169 0.40 -16.10 -5.64
CA THR A 169 1.44 -16.70 -6.48
C THR A 169 2.78 -16.68 -5.77
N ASP A 170 3.59 -17.66 -6.04
CA ASP A 170 4.99 -17.68 -5.59
C ASP A 170 5.78 -16.63 -6.36
N LEU A 171 6.59 -15.87 -5.64
CA LEU A 171 7.48 -14.87 -6.21
C LEU A 171 8.88 -15.50 -6.36
N CYS A 172 9.09 -16.16 -7.47
CA CYS A 172 10.39 -16.77 -7.82
C CYS A 172 11.38 -15.72 -8.34
#